data_acdee003b97d0686a8fda07b78098f1e
#
_entry.id   acdee003b97d0686a8fda07b78098f1e
#
_cell.length_a   1.000
_cell.length_b   1.000
_cell.length_c   1.000
_cell.angle_alpha   90.00
_cell.angle_beta   90.00
_cell.angle_gamma   90.00
#
_symmetry.space_group_name_H-M   'P 1'
#
loop_
_entity.id
_entity.type
_entity.pdbx_description
1 polymer ?
#
loop_
_entity_poly.entity_id
_entity_poly.type
_entity_poly.pdbx_seq_one_letter_code
_entity_poly.pdbx_strand_id
1 'polypeptide(L)'
;MHFRRKFFVCFVVSFVCFVASGCKAPSSEPQPIVPITRVVGSWQGRGTKTIGDVNSDTGRLRITWEAANESPAGTGTFKLTLRSGVSGRTIAVVTDHKGNGSGTMESDEGPRTYDFLVESANVDWSFRVEETTGMHGK
;
A
#
# COMPACT_ATOMS: atom_id res chain seq x y z
N MET A 1 19.72 -80.30 30.73
CA MET A 1 19.84 -79.22 29.75
C MET A 1 18.45 -78.90 29.24
N HIS A 2 17.90 -77.82 29.70
CA HIS A 2 16.56 -77.46 29.30
C HIS A 2 16.64 -76.49 28.15
N PHE A 3 16.26 -76.96 26.99
CA PHE A 3 16.11 -76.08 25.84
C PHE A 3 14.77 -75.34 25.95
N ARG A 4 14.81 -74.16 26.40
CA ARG A 4 13.63 -73.31 26.35
C ARG A 4 13.41 -72.81 24.95
N ARG A 5 12.50 -73.47 24.27
CA ARG A 5 11.96 -72.91 23.04
C ARG A 5 11.21 -71.63 23.37
N LYS A 6 11.83 -70.55 23.10
CA LYS A 6 11.13 -69.28 23.09
C LYS A 6 10.22 -69.28 21.88
N PHE A 7 8.95 -69.41 22.14
CA PHE A 7 7.94 -69.12 21.14
C PHE A 7 8.05 -67.69 20.77
N PHE A 8 8.57 -67.44 19.60
CA PHE A 8 8.48 -66.15 18.98
C PHE A 8 7.05 -66.02 18.45
N VAL A 9 6.19 -65.44 19.24
CA VAL A 9 4.89 -65.00 18.75
C VAL A 9 5.18 -63.83 17.81
N CYS A 10 5.20 -64.07 16.54
CA CYS A 10 5.12 -63.06 15.52
C CYS A 10 3.77 -62.38 15.69
N PHE A 11 3.76 -61.30 16.41
CA PHE A 11 2.67 -60.39 16.37
C PHE A 11 2.77 -59.65 15.01
N VAL A 12 2.06 -60.21 14.03
CA VAL A 12 1.80 -59.49 12.79
C VAL A 12 0.84 -58.36 13.19
N VAL A 13 1.41 -57.26 13.59
CA VAL A 13 0.65 -56.02 13.70
C VAL A 13 0.29 -55.66 12.27
N SER A 14 -0.90 -56.04 11.88
CA SER A 14 -1.51 -55.53 10.65
C SER A 14 -1.68 -54.03 10.85
N PHE A 15 -0.70 -53.30 10.37
CA PHE A 15 -0.78 -51.88 10.26
C PHE A 15 -1.78 -51.57 9.16
N VAL A 16 -3.04 -51.46 9.52
CA VAL A 16 -4.04 -50.90 8.64
C VAL A 16 -3.65 -49.46 8.45
N CYS A 17 -2.91 -49.19 7.39
CA CYS A 17 -2.78 -47.82 6.90
C CYS A 17 -4.17 -47.30 6.54
N PHE A 18 -4.77 -46.65 7.51
CA PHE A 18 -5.88 -45.76 7.24
C PHE A 18 -5.29 -44.61 6.43
N VAL A 19 -5.25 -44.78 5.14
CA VAL A 19 -5.07 -43.64 4.24
C VAL A 19 -6.35 -42.86 4.39
N ALA A 20 -6.37 -41.96 5.34
CA ALA A 20 -7.35 -40.91 5.36
C ALA A 20 -7.06 -40.08 4.13
N SER A 21 -7.71 -40.42 3.03
CA SER A 21 -7.83 -39.53 1.89
C SER A 21 -8.60 -38.32 2.39
N GLY A 22 -7.89 -37.43 3.08
CA GLY A 22 -8.40 -36.14 3.37
C GLY A 22 -8.61 -35.43 2.05
N CYS A 23 -9.76 -35.61 1.43
CA CYS A 23 -10.22 -34.62 0.47
C CYS A 23 -10.31 -33.31 1.23
N LYS A 24 -9.25 -32.54 1.15
CA LYS A 24 -9.31 -31.15 1.52
C LYS A 24 -10.33 -30.53 0.58
N ALA A 25 -11.54 -30.34 1.08
CA ALA A 25 -12.49 -29.49 0.41
C ALA A 25 -11.77 -28.17 0.12
N PRO A 26 -11.88 -27.60 -1.10
CA PRO A 26 -11.31 -26.30 -1.36
C PRO A 26 -11.85 -25.36 -0.28
N SER A 27 -10.97 -24.82 0.51
CA SER A 27 -11.37 -23.89 1.57
C SER A 27 -12.06 -22.72 0.92
N SER A 28 -13.33 -22.55 1.23
CA SER A 28 -14.10 -21.37 0.81
C SER A 28 -13.75 -20.17 1.67
N GLU A 29 -12.50 -20.01 2.06
CA GLU A 29 -12.05 -18.79 2.70
C GLU A 29 -12.20 -17.65 1.70
N PRO A 30 -12.92 -16.57 2.07
CA PRO A 30 -12.98 -15.39 1.22
C PRO A 30 -11.56 -14.90 0.99
N GLN A 31 -11.12 -14.90 -0.24
CA GLN A 31 -9.82 -14.34 -0.58
C GLN A 31 -9.83 -12.85 -0.25
N PRO A 32 -8.75 -12.31 0.37
CA PRO A 32 -8.69 -10.89 0.65
C PRO A 32 -8.85 -10.11 -0.65
N ILE A 33 -9.76 -9.15 -0.64
CA ILE A 33 -9.96 -8.24 -1.76
C ILE A 33 -8.74 -7.32 -1.79
N VAL A 34 -7.91 -7.47 -2.81
CA VAL A 34 -6.73 -6.63 -3.00
C VAL A 34 -7.10 -5.48 -3.94
N PRO A 35 -6.91 -4.23 -3.50
CA PRO A 35 -7.13 -3.10 -4.39
C PRO A 35 -6.11 -3.11 -5.53
N ILE A 36 -6.59 -2.90 -6.75
CA ILE A 36 -5.72 -2.71 -7.92
C ILE A 36 -5.37 -1.24 -7.98
N THR A 37 -4.09 -0.93 -7.91
CA THR A 37 -3.59 0.43 -7.95
C THR A 37 -2.80 0.70 -9.21
N ARG A 38 -2.91 1.94 -9.70
CA ARG A 38 -2.16 2.46 -10.83
C ARG A 38 -1.43 3.72 -10.41
N VAL A 39 -0.17 3.86 -10.81
CA VAL A 39 0.58 5.10 -10.60
C VAL A 39 0.05 6.17 -11.55
N VAL A 40 -0.43 7.26 -10.99
CA VAL A 40 -0.85 8.44 -11.76
C VAL A 40 0.35 9.31 -12.11
N GLY A 41 1.27 9.49 -11.18
CA GLY A 41 2.51 10.22 -11.40
C GLY A 41 3.38 10.30 -10.16
N SER A 42 4.60 10.75 -10.37
CA SER A 42 5.58 11.05 -9.33
C SER A 42 6.28 12.36 -9.66
N TRP A 43 6.48 13.19 -8.67
CA TRP A 43 7.12 14.49 -8.80
C TRP A 43 8.11 14.72 -7.69
N GLN A 44 9.12 15.52 -7.98
CA GLN A 44 10.15 15.89 -7.03
C GLN A 44 10.64 17.31 -7.32
N GLY A 45 11.17 17.96 -6.33
CA GLY A 45 11.72 19.30 -6.48
C GLY A 45 12.19 19.90 -5.16
N ARG A 46 12.48 21.17 -5.24
CA ARG A 46 12.82 22.01 -4.09
C ARG A 46 12.14 23.37 -4.26
N GLY A 47 11.54 23.86 -3.21
CA GLY A 47 10.79 25.11 -3.26
C GLY A 47 9.34 24.94 -3.69
N THR A 48 8.66 26.05 -3.86
CA THR A 48 7.23 26.11 -4.21
C THR A 48 7.00 25.79 -5.67
N LYS A 49 6.01 24.93 -5.94
CA LYS A 49 5.65 24.54 -7.30
C LYS A 49 4.17 24.15 -7.39
N THR A 50 3.56 24.46 -8.51
CA THR A 50 2.23 23.95 -8.85
C THR A 50 2.35 22.84 -9.88
N ILE A 51 1.67 21.72 -9.64
CA ILE A 51 1.59 20.58 -10.54
C ILE A 51 0.13 20.46 -10.97
N GLY A 52 -0.12 20.76 -12.23
CA GLY A 52 -1.45 20.72 -12.82
C GLY A 52 -1.72 19.51 -13.67
N ASP A 53 -2.95 19.40 -14.14
CA ASP A 53 -3.40 18.40 -15.11
C ASP A 53 -3.21 16.94 -14.66
N VAL A 54 -3.38 16.68 -13.37
CA VAL A 54 -3.35 15.32 -12.82
C VAL A 54 -4.72 14.70 -12.95
N ASN A 55 -4.88 13.86 -13.96
CA ASN A 55 -6.17 13.21 -14.24
C ASN A 55 -6.30 11.91 -13.48
N SER A 56 -7.45 11.73 -12.82
CA SER A 56 -7.81 10.49 -12.18
C SER A 56 -9.16 9.99 -12.69
N ASP A 57 -9.20 8.72 -13.05
CA ASP A 57 -10.39 8.06 -13.57
C ASP A 57 -11.35 7.64 -12.45
N THR A 58 -10.84 7.48 -11.24
CA THR A 58 -11.63 7.01 -10.09
C THR A 58 -11.75 8.03 -8.97
N GLY A 59 -10.77 8.91 -8.84
CA GLY A 59 -10.67 9.84 -7.73
C GLY A 59 -10.29 9.22 -6.38
N ARG A 60 -10.04 7.93 -6.36
CA ARG A 60 -9.54 7.21 -5.17
C ARG A 60 -8.04 7.28 -5.17
N LEU A 61 -7.51 8.31 -4.53
CA LEU A 61 -6.10 8.64 -4.57
C LEU A 61 -5.39 8.21 -3.30
N ARG A 62 -4.20 7.69 -3.46
CA ARG A 62 -3.23 7.49 -2.41
C ARG A 62 -2.00 8.34 -2.71
N ILE A 63 -1.71 9.27 -1.83
CA ILE A 63 -0.63 10.23 -2.00
C ILE A 63 0.42 9.94 -0.95
N THR A 64 1.61 9.54 -1.40
CA THR A 64 2.76 9.28 -0.54
C THR A 64 3.78 10.37 -0.76
N TRP A 65 4.24 11.01 0.30
CA TRP A 65 5.16 12.13 0.23
C TRP A 65 6.38 11.94 1.12
N GLU A 66 7.46 12.61 0.76
CA GLU A 66 8.69 12.66 1.52
C GLU A 66 9.30 14.06 1.44
N ALA A 67 9.82 14.55 2.55
CA ALA A 67 10.64 15.74 2.64
C ALA A 67 11.99 15.35 3.26
N ALA A 68 13.08 15.73 2.60
CA ALA A 68 14.42 15.33 2.99
C ALA A 68 15.43 16.47 2.79
N ASN A 69 16.63 16.25 3.28
CA ASN A 69 17.74 17.17 3.06
C ASN A 69 17.45 18.61 3.53
N GLU A 70 16.80 18.75 4.68
CA GLU A 70 16.60 20.07 5.30
C GLU A 70 17.93 20.80 5.48
N SER A 71 18.00 22.03 4.98
CA SER A 71 19.18 22.88 5.13
C SER A 71 18.79 24.36 4.99
N PRO A 72 19.10 25.23 5.96
CA PRO A 72 19.65 24.93 7.29
C PRO A 72 18.67 24.15 8.19
N ALA A 73 19.20 23.48 9.21
CA ALA A 73 18.39 22.75 10.18
C ALA A 73 17.37 23.66 10.86
N GLY A 74 16.13 23.16 11.01
CA GLY A 74 15.03 23.88 11.64
C GLY A 74 14.30 24.89 10.74
N THR A 75 14.67 25.02 9.47
CA THR A 75 14.08 25.98 8.52
C THR A 75 13.25 25.33 7.43
N GLY A 76 13.23 24.02 7.35
CA GLY A 76 12.52 23.28 6.32
C GLY A 76 11.00 23.29 6.53
N THR A 77 10.28 23.55 5.46
CA THR A 77 8.80 23.46 5.42
C THR A 77 8.34 22.75 4.17
N PHE A 78 7.30 21.95 4.31
CA PHE A 78 6.67 21.27 3.18
C PHE A 78 5.17 21.20 3.40
N LYS A 79 4.42 21.87 2.55
CA LYS A 79 2.96 21.80 2.51
C LYS A 79 2.51 21.36 1.14
N LEU A 80 1.74 20.29 1.10
CA LEU A 80 1.14 19.74 -0.12
C LEU A 80 -0.37 19.86 -0.04
N THR A 81 -0.96 20.54 -1.00
CA THR A 81 -2.41 20.78 -1.04
C THR A 81 -2.98 20.16 -2.31
N LEU A 82 -4.02 19.35 -2.15
CA LEU A 82 -4.82 18.81 -3.24
C LEU A 82 -5.92 19.80 -3.60
N ARG A 83 -6.00 20.18 -4.87
CA ARG A 83 -6.98 21.15 -5.38
C ARG A 83 -7.73 20.60 -6.58
N SER A 84 -8.88 21.20 -6.86
CA SER A 84 -9.58 21.00 -8.13
C SER A 84 -8.77 21.61 -9.28
N GLY A 85 -8.46 20.81 -10.29
CA GLY A 85 -7.78 21.30 -11.49
C GLY A 85 -8.60 22.26 -12.35
N VAL A 86 -9.91 22.29 -12.17
CA VAL A 86 -10.82 23.17 -12.91
C VAL A 86 -10.98 24.52 -12.23
N SER A 87 -11.22 24.53 -10.92
CA SER A 87 -11.51 25.75 -10.16
C SER A 87 -10.36 26.27 -9.33
N GLY A 88 -9.32 25.48 -9.12
CA GLY A 88 -8.24 25.78 -8.17
C GLY A 88 -8.63 25.73 -6.69
N ARG A 89 -9.87 25.33 -6.40
CA ARG A 89 -10.37 25.26 -5.01
C ARG A 89 -9.67 24.15 -4.24
N THR A 90 -9.27 24.44 -3.03
CA THR A 90 -8.68 23.45 -2.11
C THR A 90 -9.70 22.34 -1.81
N ILE A 91 -9.29 21.11 -2.03
CA ILE A 91 -10.04 19.91 -1.67
C ILE A 91 -9.56 19.40 -0.31
N ALA A 92 -8.26 19.22 -0.16
CA ALA A 92 -7.66 18.74 1.08
C ALA A 92 -6.21 19.20 1.22
N VAL A 93 -5.76 19.37 2.46
CA VAL A 93 -4.35 19.51 2.76
C VAL A 93 -3.78 18.11 2.99
N VAL A 94 -2.89 17.68 2.11
CA VAL A 94 -2.25 16.36 2.21
C VAL A 94 -1.30 16.31 3.40
N THR A 95 -0.49 17.34 3.53
CA THR A 95 0.41 17.51 4.67
C THR A 95 0.81 18.97 4.84
N ASP A 96 1.09 19.34 6.08
CA ASP A 96 1.74 20.60 6.44
C ASP A 96 2.81 20.24 7.47
N HIS A 97 4.03 20.02 6.97
CA HIS A 97 5.11 19.43 7.73
C HIS A 97 6.31 20.35 7.85
N LYS A 98 6.97 20.31 8.99
CA LYS A 98 8.21 21.03 9.26
C LYS A 98 9.37 20.05 9.32
N GLY A 99 10.44 20.36 8.59
CA GLY A 99 11.65 19.55 8.55
C GLY A 99 11.51 18.30 7.68
N ASN A 100 12.43 17.36 7.88
CA ASN A 100 12.41 16.08 7.20
C ASN A 100 11.25 15.20 7.70
N GLY A 101 10.66 14.43 6.82
CA GLY A 101 9.60 13.52 7.17
C GLY A 101 8.97 12.84 5.96
N SER A 102 8.01 11.99 6.22
CA SER A 102 7.26 11.29 5.20
C SER A 102 5.87 10.92 5.69
N GLY A 103 4.97 10.65 4.79
CA GLY A 103 3.62 10.24 5.14
C GLY A 103 2.81 9.82 3.94
N THR A 104 1.58 9.41 4.22
CA THR A 104 0.62 8.98 3.21
C THR A 104 -0.76 9.51 3.56
N MET A 105 -1.50 9.97 2.55
CA MET A 105 -2.90 10.36 2.67
C MET A 105 -3.72 9.68 1.60
N GLU A 106 -4.92 9.29 1.95
CA GLU A 106 -5.92 8.75 1.02
C GLU A 106 -7.06 9.76 0.86
N SER A 107 -7.57 9.88 -0.37
CA SER A 107 -8.68 10.75 -0.73
C SER A 107 -9.61 10.05 -1.72
N ASP A 108 -10.91 10.28 -1.58
CA ASP A 108 -11.93 9.76 -2.50
C ASP A 108 -12.91 10.88 -2.85
N GLU A 109 -12.54 11.65 -3.87
CA GLU A 109 -13.29 12.85 -4.30
C GLU A 109 -13.91 12.69 -5.69
N GLY A 110 -13.89 11.45 -6.22
CA GLY A 110 -14.44 11.13 -7.52
C GLY A 110 -13.52 11.47 -8.69
N PRO A 111 -13.87 10.96 -9.89
CA PRO A 111 -13.08 11.16 -11.08
C PRO A 111 -13.08 12.63 -11.51
N ARG A 112 -11.89 13.21 -11.65
CA ARG A 112 -11.68 14.58 -12.11
C ARG A 112 -10.21 14.87 -12.39
N THR A 113 -9.95 16.07 -12.89
CA THR A 113 -8.61 16.63 -12.94
C THR A 113 -8.30 17.31 -11.61
N TYR A 114 -7.12 17.02 -11.09
CA TYR A 114 -6.58 17.58 -9.86
C TYR A 114 -5.34 18.43 -10.12
N ASP A 115 -5.13 19.39 -9.23
CA ASP A 115 -3.88 20.12 -9.11
C ASP A 115 -3.26 19.85 -7.73
N PHE A 116 -1.94 19.88 -7.69
CA PHE A 116 -1.20 19.88 -6.43
C PHE A 116 -0.45 21.19 -6.29
N LEU A 117 -0.66 21.86 -5.18
CA LEU A 117 0.13 23.01 -4.79
C LEU A 117 1.17 22.57 -3.77
N VAL A 118 2.44 22.74 -4.12
CA VAL A 118 3.57 22.53 -3.22
C VAL A 118 4.05 23.88 -2.73
N GLU A 119 3.98 24.11 -1.42
CA GLU A 119 4.56 25.27 -0.75
C GLU A 119 5.68 24.77 0.15
N SER A 120 6.91 25.04 -0.24
CA SER A 120 8.07 24.43 0.41
C SER A 120 9.26 25.38 0.43
N ALA A 121 10.06 25.26 1.48
CA ALA A 121 11.34 25.94 1.63
C ALA A 121 12.34 24.99 2.31
N ASN A 122 13.59 25.06 1.87
CA ASN A 122 14.75 24.42 2.52
C ASN A 122 14.67 22.90 2.72
N VAL A 123 13.88 22.21 1.93
CA VAL A 123 13.84 20.75 1.84
C VAL A 123 13.72 20.31 0.38
N ASP A 124 14.21 19.12 0.11
CA ASP A 124 13.90 18.40 -1.12
C ASP A 124 12.63 17.60 -0.88
N TRP A 125 11.65 17.80 -1.73
CA TRP A 125 10.38 17.10 -1.61
C TRP A 125 10.16 16.16 -2.79
N SER A 126 9.44 15.11 -2.52
CA SER A 126 8.89 14.21 -3.53
C SER A 126 7.52 13.73 -3.11
N PHE A 127 6.67 13.45 -4.06
CA PHE A 127 5.42 12.75 -3.80
C PHE A 127 5.00 11.91 -5.00
N ARG A 128 4.25 10.88 -4.70
CA ARG A 128 3.71 9.93 -5.66
C ARG A 128 2.22 9.81 -5.45
N VAL A 129 1.49 9.81 -6.56
CA VAL A 129 0.04 9.64 -6.57
C VAL A 129 -0.28 8.31 -7.24
N GLU A 130 -1.00 7.48 -6.52
CA GLU A 130 -1.57 6.25 -7.04
C GLU A 130 -3.09 6.34 -6.96
N GLU A 131 -3.78 5.73 -7.91
CA GLU A 131 -5.22 5.58 -7.82
C GLU A 131 -5.63 4.12 -7.73
N THR A 132 -6.70 3.87 -7.00
CA THR A 132 -7.33 2.55 -6.94
C THR A 132 -8.33 2.44 -8.09
N THR A 133 -8.06 1.54 -9.03
CA THR A 133 -8.87 1.37 -10.25
C THR A 133 -9.90 0.26 -10.12
N GLY A 134 -9.79 -0.59 -9.13
CA GLY A 134 -10.74 -1.67 -8.91
C GLY A 134 -10.40 -2.50 -7.69
N MET A 135 -11.25 -3.48 -7.45
CA MET A 135 -11.04 -4.51 -6.43
C MET A 135 -10.97 -5.85 -7.15
N HIS A 136 -9.86 -6.56 -6.93
CA HIS A 136 -9.74 -7.92 -7.43
C HIS A 136 -10.10 -8.89 -6.31
N GLY A 137 -11.23 -9.57 -6.49
CA GLY A 137 -11.64 -10.70 -5.66
C GLY A 137 -12.05 -11.84 -6.57
N LYS A 138 -11.55 -13.02 -6.30
CA LYS A 138 -12.09 -14.23 -6.90
C LYS A 138 -13.21 -14.78 -6.03
#